data_4409634b6fc71b3d4a5d632104576848
#
_entry.id   4409634b6fc71b3d4a5d632104576848
#
_cell.length_a   1.000
_cell.length_b   1.000
_cell.length_c   1.000
_cell.angle_alpha   90.00
_cell.angle_beta   90.00
_cell.angle_gamma   90.00
#
_symmetry.space_group_name_H-M   'P 1'
#
loop_
_entity.id
_entity.type
_entity.pdbx_description
1 polymer ?
#
loop_
_entity_poly.entity_id
_entity_poly.type
_entity_poly.pdbx_seq_one_letter_code
_entity_poly.pdbx_strand_id
1 'polypeptide(L)'
;FTINALAICLNKECFGELVDPFGGIADLDAGLIRTPLDPDITFSDDPLRMMRAIRFATQLGFRIVDETFDAISRNRERIKIISGERIIDEMNKMMMPIIFPELHTLKGVETVDGRGHKDNFFHTLAVLDQLSAKSDNLWLRWAAVFHDIAKPVTKRYDAKLGWTFHNHNYVGAKMIPGIFRRMKLPMNEKMKFVQKMVELH
;
A
#
# COMPACT_ATOMS: atom_id res chain seq x y z
N PHE A 1 -14.27 6.11 -10.58
CA PHE A 1 -15.46 5.87 -9.77
C PHE A 1 -16.04 7.21 -9.33
N THR A 2 -17.32 7.27 -9.00
CA THR A 2 -17.99 8.50 -8.56
C THR A 2 -17.27 9.18 -7.40
N ILE A 3 -16.86 8.42 -6.38
CA ILE A 3 -16.08 8.89 -5.22
C ILE A 3 -14.71 9.51 -5.57
N ASN A 4 -14.18 9.26 -6.75
CA ASN A 4 -12.92 9.80 -7.26
C ASN A 4 -13.12 10.83 -8.39
N ALA A 5 -14.37 11.20 -8.66
CA ALA A 5 -14.73 12.17 -9.70
C ALA A 5 -15.16 13.53 -9.10
N LEU A 6 -14.79 13.77 -7.85
CA LEU A 6 -14.98 15.03 -7.16
C LEU A 6 -13.90 16.03 -7.58
N ALA A 7 -14.25 17.30 -7.68
CA ALA A 7 -13.31 18.38 -7.99
C ALA A 7 -13.57 19.58 -7.08
N ILE A 8 -12.58 20.43 -6.94
CA ILE A 8 -12.70 21.72 -6.25
C ILE A 8 -12.52 22.82 -7.28
N CYS A 9 -13.43 23.80 -7.30
CA CYS A 9 -13.33 24.95 -8.16
C CYS A 9 -12.13 25.82 -7.76
N LEU A 10 -11.26 26.11 -8.73
CA LEU A 10 -10.10 27.02 -8.56
C LEU A 10 -10.31 28.39 -9.18
N ASN A 11 -11.43 28.61 -9.90
CA ASN A 11 -11.76 29.91 -10.47
C ASN A 11 -12.12 30.91 -9.35
N LYS A 12 -11.80 32.19 -9.59
CA LYS A 12 -11.98 33.24 -8.59
C LYS A 12 -13.45 33.36 -8.07
N GLU A 13 -14.42 33.15 -8.96
CA GLU A 13 -15.86 33.28 -8.69
C GLU A 13 -16.42 32.15 -7.84
N CYS A 14 -15.79 30.96 -7.84
CA CYS A 14 -16.27 29.76 -7.14
C CYS A 14 -15.13 29.07 -6.39
N PHE A 15 -14.10 29.82 -5.99
CA PHE A 15 -12.92 29.24 -5.35
C PHE A 15 -13.27 28.50 -4.07
N GLY A 16 -12.88 27.22 -4.04
CA GLY A 16 -13.10 26.32 -2.88
C GLY A 16 -14.44 25.59 -2.94
N GLU A 17 -15.34 25.88 -3.90
CA GLU A 17 -16.58 25.12 -4.06
C GLU A 17 -16.31 23.69 -4.51
N LEU A 18 -17.00 22.73 -3.88
CA LEU A 18 -16.93 21.32 -4.24
C LEU A 18 -17.86 21.03 -5.43
N VAL A 19 -17.32 20.45 -6.48
CA VAL A 19 -18.04 20.05 -7.69
C VAL A 19 -18.19 18.53 -7.69
N ASP A 20 -19.41 18.06 -7.67
CA ASP A 20 -19.77 16.64 -7.68
C ASP A 20 -20.73 16.32 -8.83
N PRO A 21 -20.21 16.12 -10.05
CA PRO A 21 -21.04 15.91 -11.22
C PRO A 21 -21.70 14.53 -11.30
N PHE A 22 -21.30 13.58 -10.47
CA PHE A 22 -21.74 12.18 -10.54
C PHE A 22 -22.30 11.62 -9.23
N GLY A 23 -22.58 12.47 -8.24
CA GLY A 23 -23.11 12.03 -6.95
C GLY A 23 -22.11 11.25 -6.09
N GLY A 24 -20.84 11.54 -6.22
CA GLY A 24 -19.75 10.85 -5.50
C GLY A 24 -19.82 11.02 -3.99
N ILE A 25 -20.32 12.17 -3.49
CA ILE A 25 -20.54 12.39 -2.05
C ILE A 25 -21.58 11.41 -1.51
N ALA A 26 -22.70 11.27 -2.19
CA ALA A 26 -23.77 10.34 -1.79
C ALA A 26 -23.28 8.88 -1.79
N ASP A 27 -22.51 8.47 -2.81
CA ASP A 27 -21.89 7.14 -2.86
C ASP A 27 -20.83 6.95 -1.76
N LEU A 28 -20.09 8.00 -1.40
CA LEU A 28 -19.11 7.98 -0.30
C LEU A 28 -19.82 7.74 1.05
N ASP A 29 -20.88 8.48 1.32
CA ASP A 29 -21.67 8.36 2.55
C ASP A 29 -22.37 6.99 2.65
N ALA A 30 -22.83 6.46 1.50
CA ALA A 30 -23.47 5.14 1.42
C ALA A 30 -22.46 3.97 1.38
N GLY A 31 -21.16 4.22 1.31
CA GLY A 31 -20.12 3.20 1.20
C GLY A 31 -20.20 2.40 -0.11
N LEU A 32 -20.39 3.08 -1.24
CA LEU A 32 -20.59 2.45 -2.55
C LEU A 32 -19.43 2.74 -3.52
N ILE A 33 -19.09 1.73 -4.30
CA ILE A 33 -18.21 1.85 -5.47
C ILE A 33 -19.06 1.73 -6.71
N ARG A 34 -19.15 2.82 -7.46
CA ARG A 34 -19.91 2.97 -8.70
C ARG A 34 -19.05 3.65 -9.77
N THR A 35 -19.21 3.24 -11.02
CA THR A 35 -18.60 3.95 -12.16
C THR A 35 -19.39 5.24 -12.47
N PRO A 36 -18.74 6.35 -12.83
CA PRO A 36 -19.44 7.61 -13.12
C PRO A 36 -20.28 7.55 -14.41
N LEU A 37 -19.92 6.66 -15.31
CA LEU A 37 -20.59 6.40 -16.60
C LEU A 37 -20.89 4.91 -16.67
N ASP A 38 -21.45 4.47 -17.81
CA ASP A 38 -21.70 3.06 -18.11
C ASP A 38 -20.46 2.21 -17.75
N PRO A 39 -20.63 1.18 -16.89
CA PRO A 39 -19.52 0.38 -16.41
C PRO A 39 -18.87 -0.46 -17.52
N ASP A 40 -19.61 -0.91 -18.53
CA ASP A 40 -19.03 -1.68 -19.64
C ASP A 40 -18.11 -0.79 -20.50
N ILE A 41 -18.51 0.46 -20.76
CA ILE A 41 -17.65 1.45 -21.43
C ILE A 41 -16.42 1.73 -20.56
N THR A 42 -16.64 2.01 -19.28
CA THR A 42 -15.57 2.33 -18.32
C THR A 42 -14.50 1.23 -18.25
N PHE A 43 -14.90 -0.04 -18.23
CA PHE A 43 -13.97 -1.20 -18.17
C PHE A 43 -13.42 -1.57 -19.54
N SER A 44 -14.12 -1.23 -20.61
CA SER A 44 -13.61 -1.37 -21.97
C SER A 44 -12.45 -0.40 -22.25
N ASP A 45 -12.56 0.84 -21.77
CA ASP A 45 -11.51 1.88 -21.95
C ASP A 45 -10.23 1.54 -21.20
N ASP A 46 -10.33 1.14 -19.93
CA ASP A 46 -9.19 0.69 -19.13
C ASP A 46 -9.60 -0.48 -18.22
N PRO A 47 -9.34 -1.73 -18.67
CA PRO A 47 -9.71 -2.92 -17.90
C PRO A 47 -9.06 -3.03 -16.50
N LEU A 48 -7.97 -2.31 -16.24
CA LEU A 48 -7.36 -2.26 -14.91
C LEU A 48 -8.32 -1.65 -13.86
N ARG A 49 -9.30 -0.86 -14.31
CA ARG A 49 -10.34 -0.30 -13.43
C ARG A 49 -11.18 -1.37 -12.74
N MET A 50 -11.32 -2.58 -13.31
CA MET A 50 -11.96 -3.72 -12.65
C MET A 50 -11.22 -4.10 -11.36
N MET A 51 -9.88 -4.21 -11.43
CA MET A 51 -9.06 -4.48 -10.24
C MET A 51 -9.10 -3.32 -9.24
N ARG A 52 -9.13 -2.08 -9.73
CA ARG A 52 -9.28 -0.90 -8.87
C ARG A 52 -10.61 -0.87 -8.12
N ALA A 53 -11.71 -1.30 -8.74
CA ALA A 53 -13.01 -1.43 -8.06
C ALA A 53 -12.91 -2.37 -6.86
N ILE A 54 -12.32 -3.56 -7.06
CA ILE A 54 -12.11 -4.55 -6.01
C ILE A 54 -11.19 -3.99 -4.92
N ARG A 55 -10.10 -3.34 -5.31
CA ARG A 55 -9.17 -2.71 -4.36
C ARG A 55 -9.84 -1.66 -3.48
N PHE A 56 -10.56 -0.73 -4.07
CA PHE A 56 -11.27 0.32 -3.31
C PHE A 56 -12.33 -0.27 -2.40
N ALA A 57 -13.13 -1.24 -2.88
CA ALA A 57 -14.11 -1.93 -2.06
C ALA A 57 -13.45 -2.58 -0.82
N THR A 58 -12.31 -3.26 -1.02
CA THR A 58 -11.58 -3.91 0.07
C THR A 58 -10.93 -2.91 1.04
N GLN A 59 -10.29 -1.86 0.51
CA GLN A 59 -9.55 -0.89 1.34
C GLN A 59 -10.46 0.02 2.16
N LEU A 60 -11.60 0.41 1.59
CA LEU A 60 -12.55 1.32 2.23
C LEU A 60 -13.66 0.58 2.99
N GLY A 61 -13.79 -0.75 2.81
CA GLY A 61 -14.91 -1.51 3.34
C GLY A 61 -16.23 -1.19 2.62
N PHE A 62 -16.17 -0.75 1.38
CA PHE A 62 -17.33 -0.34 0.56
C PHE A 62 -17.84 -1.51 -0.27
N ARG A 63 -19.13 -1.42 -0.67
CA ARG A 63 -19.77 -2.39 -1.56
C ARG A 63 -19.73 -1.90 -3.00
N ILE A 64 -19.35 -2.78 -3.93
CA ILE A 64 -19.50 -2.50 -5.37
C ILE A 64 -21.00 -2.66 -5.70
N VAL A 65 -21.60 -1.67 -6.39
CA VAL A 65 -22.99 -1.78 -6.83
C VAL A 65 -23.12 -2.88 -7.88
N ASP A 66 -24.31 -3.53 -7.90
CA ASP A 66 -24.51 -4.77 -8.67
C ASP A 66 -24.24 -4.57 -10.18
N GLU A 67 -24.69 -3.46 -10.76
CA GLU A 67 -24.43 -3.13 -12.16
C GLU A 67 -22.93 -3.06 -12.50
N THR A 68 -22.13 -2.40 -11.63
CA THR A 68 -20.68 -2.31 -11.77
C THR A 68 -20.03 -3.68 -11.55
N PHE A 69 -20.51 -4.48 -10.61
CA PHE A 69 -20.00 -5.81 -10.33
C PHE A 69 -20.25 -6.78 -11.49
N ASP A 70 -21.45 -6.77 -12.06
CA ASP A 70 -21.80 -7.60 -13.20
C ASP A 70 -20.97 -7.24 -14.45
N ALA A 71 -20.70 -5.95 -14.65
CA ALA A 71 -19.84 -5.50 -15.73
C ALA A 71 -18.39 -6.00 -15.59
N ILE A 72 -17.86 -6.17 -14.36
CA ILE A 72 -16.56 -6.81 -14.16
C ILE A 72 -16.57 -8.23 -14.73
N SER A 73 -17.63 -9.00 -14.46
CA SER A 73 -17.76 -10.36 -14.97
C SER A 73 -17.85 -10.40 -16.50
N ARG A 74 -18.58 -9.48 -17.12
CA ARG A 74 -18.71 -9.38 -18.59
C ARG A 74 -17.40 -9.01 -19.27
N ASN A 75 -16.62 -8.10 -18.64
CA ASN A 75 -15.38 -7.54 -19.23
C ASN A 75 -14.10 -8.27 -18.79
N ARG A 76 -14.16 -9.30 -17.94
CA ARG A 76 -13.01 -9.98 -17.30
C ARG A 76 -11.89 -10.38 -18.28
N GLU A 77 -12.26 -10.86 -19.46
CA GLU A 77 -11.27 -11.32 -20.46
C GLU A 77 -10.39 -10.19 -20.99
N ARG A 78 -10.86 -8.96 -20.92
CA ARG A 78 -10.09 -7.78 -21.34
C ARG A 78 -8.89 -7.48 -20.44
N ILE A 79 -8.83 -8.05 -19.23
CA ILE A 79 -7.65 -7.89 -18.35
C ILE A 79 -6.36 -8.40 -19.04
N LYS A 80 -6.46 -9.32 -20.00
CA LYS A 80 -5.35 -9.89 -20.74
C LYS A 80 -4.59 -8.88 -21.60
N ILE A 81 -5.20 -7.72 -21.93
CA ILE A 81 -4.53 -6.67 -22.71
C ILE A 81 -3.68 -5.72 -21.83
N ILE A 82 -3.82 -5.83 -20.50
CA ILE A 82 -3.05 -5.03 -19.56
C ILE A 82 -1.70 -5.70 -19.31
N SER A 83 -0.64 -4.89 -19.24
CA SER A 83 0.69 -5.42 -18.91
C SER A 83 0.71 -6.06 -17.52
N GLY A 84 1.47 -7.14 -17.38
CA GLY A 84 1.62 -7.86 -16.12
C GLY A 84 2.13 -6.94 -14.99
N GLU A 85 2.99 -5.97 -15.31
CA GLU A 85 3.50 -4.98 -14.37
C GLU A 85 2.38 -4.14 -13.74
N ARG A 86 1.44 -3.62 -14.54
CA ARG A 86 0.29 -2.84 -14.04
C ARG A 86 -0.64 -3.69 -13.18
N ILE A 87 -0.84 -4.97 -13.55
CA ILE A 87 -1.64 -5.93 -12.77
C ILE A 87 -0.99 -6.18 -11.42
N ILE A 88 0.31 -6.48 -11.40
CA ILE A 88 1.08 -6.72 -10.16
C ILE A 88 1.07 -5.47 -9.26
N ASP A 89 1.22 -4.27 -9.82
CA ASP A 89 1.17 -3.03 -9.03
C ASP A 89 -0.19 -2.84 -8.33
N GLU A 90 -1.31 -3.07 -9.02
CA GLU A 90 -2.63 -3.01 -8.39
C GLU A 90 -2.85 -4.14 -7.36
N MET A 91 -2.38 -5.37 -7.62
CA MET A 91 -2.41 -6.46 -6.65
C MET A 91 -1.60 -6.12 -5.39
N ASN A 92 -0.40 -5.58 -5.55
CA ASN A 92 0.45 -5.18 -4.42
C ASN A 92 -0.23 -4.10 -3.57
N LYS A 93 -0.86 -3.09 -4.20
CA LYS A 93 -1.63 -2.06 -3.49
C LYS A 93 -2.79 -2.64 -2.69
N MET A 94 -3.40 -3.72 -3.14
CA MET A 94 -4.51 -4.40 -2.46
C MET A 94 -4.00 -5.28 -1.30
N MET A 95 -2.98 -6.10 -1.57
CA MET A 95 -2.53 -7.15 -0.66
C MET A 95 -1.59 -6.64 0.43
N MET A 96 -0.69 -5.71 0.10
CA MET A 96 0.34 -5.25 1.03
C MET A 96 -0.21 -4.64 2.33
N PRO A 97 -1.23 -3.73 2.30
CA PRO A 97 -1.80 -3.20 3.53
C PRO A 97 -2.48 -4.25 4.41
N ILE A 98 -2.98 -5.34 3.81
CA ILE A 98 -3.72 -6.41 4.52
C ILE A 98 -2.76 -7.48 5.04
N ILE A 99 -1.89 -7.99 4.16
CA ILE A 99 -1.01 -9.13 4.49
C ILE A 99 0.20 -8.66 5.27
N PHE A 100 0.77 -7.51 4.88
CA PHE A 100 2.01 -7.01 5.45
C PHE A 100 1.96 -5.49 5.70
N PRO A 101 1.06 -5.02 6.61
CA PRO A 101 0.87 -3.60 6.87
C PRO A 101 2.14 -2.90 7.35
N GLU A 102 3.00 -3.57 8.10
CA GLU A 102 4.25 -3.00 8.59
C GLU A 102 5.20 -2.64 7.44
N LEU A 103 5.33 -3.50 6.43
CA LEU A 103 6.14 -3.21 5.25
C LEU A 103 5.50 -2.09 4.40
N HIS A 104 4.17 -2.06 4.33
CA HIS A 104 3.46 -1.00 3.62
C HIS A 104 3.72 0.38 4.25
N THR A 105 3.77 0.49 5.58
CA THR A 105 4.02 1.76 6.29
C THR A 105 5.44 2.30 6.13
N LEU A 106 6.39 1.51 5.63
CA LEU A 106 7.73 1.99 5.28
C LEU A 106 7.75 2.92 4.07
N LYS A 107 6.70 2.91 3.25
CA LYS A 107 6.61 3.65 2.00
C LYS A 107 6.33 5.13 2.25
N GLY A 108 7.02 5.96 1.48
CA GLY A 108 6.83 7.41 1.50
C GLY A 108 7.93 8.16 2.23
N VAL A 109 8.04 9.44 1.87
CA VAL A 109 9.02 10.38 2.44
C VAL A 109 8.27 11.59 2.97
N GLU A 110 8.50 11.93 4.23
CA GLU A 110 8.02 13.16 4.81
C GLU A 110 9.14 14.20 4.81
N THR A 111 8.78 15.44 4.53
CA THR A 111 9.70 16.57 4.55
C THR A 111 9.21 17.61 5.57
N VAL A 112 10.10 17.98 6.48
CA VAL A 112 9.87 19.07 7.47
C VAL A 112 11.05 20.03 7.36
N ASP A 113 10.79 21.32 7.25
CA ASP A 113 11.80 22.38 7.11
C ASP A 113 12.83 22.10 5.99
N GLY A 114 12.36 21.53 4.85
CA GLY A 114 13.21 21.17 3.71
C GLY A 114 14.07 19.90 3.93
N ARG A 115 13.97 19.22 5.06
CA ARG A 115 14.71 17.99 5.39
C ARG A 115 13.80 16.79 5.22
N GLY A 116 14.08 15.98 4.19
CA GLY A 116 13.43 14.69 3.96
C GLY A 116 14.19 13.53 4.59
N HIS A 117 13.55 12.37 4.70
CA HIS A 117 14.23 11.11 5.00
C HIS A 117 14.19 10.18 3.78
N LYS A 118 15.00 9.10 3.80
CA LYS A 118 14.93 8.05 2.79
C LYS A 118 13.55 7.40 2.75
N ASP A 119 13.09 7.01 1.56
CA ASP A 119 12.01 6.04 1.44
C ASP A 119 12.51 4.66 1.92
N ASN A 120 12.07 4.26 3.11
CA ASN A 120 12.55 3.05 3.76
C ASN A 120 12.06 1.78 3.06
N PHE A 121 10.94 1.83 2.33
CA PHE A 121 10.44 0.71 1.54
C PHE A 121 11.40 0.37 0.38
N PHE A 122 11.72 1.36 -0.46
CA PHE A 122 12.66 1.14 -1.57
C PHE A 122 14.08 0.83 -1.08
N HIS A 123 14.49 1.40 0.06
CA HIS A 123 15.74 1.01 0.70
C HIS A 123 15.75 -0.47 1.10
N THR A 124 14.67 -0.96 1.72
CA THR A 124 14.53 -2.37 2.11
C THR A 124 14.59 -3.30 0.90
N LEU A 125 13.94 -2.93 -0.21
CA LEU A 125 14.01 -3.72 -1.45
C LEU A 125 15.44 -3.77 -2.02
N ALA A 126 16.14 -2.64 -2.04
CA ALA A 126 17.53 -2.59 -2.52
C ALA A 126 18.48 -3.44 -1.66
N VAL A 127 18.30 -3.44 -0.33
CA VAL A 127 19.08 -4.32 0.59
C VAL A 127 18.75 -5.78 0.32
N LEU A 128 17.49 -6.12 0.11
CA LEU A 128 17.05 -7.49 -0.21
C LEU A 128 17.66 -7.98 -1.54
N ASP A 129 17.67 -7.15 -2.57
CA ASP A 129 18.26 -7.48 -3.88
C ASP A 129 19.75 -7.73 -3.77
N GLN A 130 20.49 -6.84 -3.09
CA GLN A 130 21.93 -6.99 -2.88
C GLN A 130 22.27 -8.25 -2.08
N LEU A 131 21.47 -8.56 -1.07
CA LEU A 131 21.64 -9.77 -0.26
C LEU A 131 21.32 -11.03 -1.07
N SER A 132 20.22 -10.99 -1.85
CA SER A 132 19.79 -12.12 -2.67
C SER A 132 20.81 -12.52 -3.74
N ALA A 133 21.60 -11.56 -4.22
CA ALA A 133 22.72 -11.83 -5.13
C ALA A 133 23.92 -12.53 -4.45
N LYS A 134 23.99 -12.49 -3.09
CA LYS A 134 25.14 -13.02 -2.32
C LYS A 134 24.80 -14.24 -1.47
N SER A 135 23.52 -14.50 -1.20
CA SER A 135 23.09 -15.56 -0.28
C SER A 135 21.72 -16.13 -0.65
N ASP A 136 21.63 -17.46 -0.65
CA ASP A 136 20.38 -18.20 -0.82
C ASP A 136 19.65 -18.49 0.50
N ASN A 137 20.19 -18.02 1.63
CA ASN A 137 19.59 -18.23 2.93
C ASN A 137 18.29 -17.44 3.06
N LEU A 138 17.16 -18.16 3.01
CA LEU A 138 15.81 -17.58 3.07
C LEU A 138 15.61 -16.73 4.33
N TRP A 139 16.13 -17.17 5.49
CA TRP A 139 15.90 -16.48 6.76
C TRP A 139 16.72 -15.22 6.90
N LEU A 140 17.88 -15.18 6.24
CA LEU A 140 18.67 -13.96 6.13
C LEU A 140 17.96 -12.93 5.22
N ARG A 141 17.33 -13.40 4.13
CA ARG A 141 16.48 -12.54 3.28
C ARG A 141 15.27 -11.98 4.06
N TRP A 142 14.64 -12.79 4.91
CA TRP A 142 13.60 -12.29 5.82
C TRP A 142 14.14 -11.25 6.81
N ALA A 143 15.33 -11.45 7.35
CA ALA A 143 15.96 -10.44 8.21
C ALA A 143 16.21 -9.12 7.47
N ALA A 144 16.63 -9.17 6.19
CA ALA A 144 16.75 -7.99 5.34
C ALA A 144 15.40 -7.28 5.12
N VAL A 145 14.29 -8.01 4.94
CA VAL A 145 12.95 -7.42 4.83
C VAL A 145 12.53 -6.70 6.11
N PHE A 146 12.95 -7.22 7.28
CA PHE A 146 12.52 -6.70 8.59
C PHE A 146 13.52 -5.72 9.25
N HIS A 147 14.72 -5.53 8.70
CA HIS A 147 15.75 -4.76 9.40
C HIS A 147 15.29 -3.36 9.82
N ASP A 148 14.50 -2.71 8.99
CA ASP A 148 13.98 -1.35 9.19
C ASP A 148 12.48 -1.29 9.54
N ILE A 149 11.84 -2.42 9.82
CA ILE A 149 10.38 -2.56 9.93
C ILE A 149 9.74 -1.64 10.99
N ALA A 150 10.49 -1.26 12.01
CA ALA A 150 10.02 -0.40 13.08
C ALA A 150 10.33 1.09 12.87
N LYS A 151 10.97 1.49 11.78
CA LYS A 151 11.24 2.91 11.52
C LYS A 151 9.97 3.78 11.55
N PRO A 152 8.83 3.39 10.98
CA PRO A 152 7.61 4.19 11.05
C PRO A 152 7.13 4.48 12.47
N VAL A 153 7.22 3.49 13.38
CA VAL A 153 6.75 3.62 14.77
C VAL A 153 7.77 4.30 15.69
N THR A 154 9.05 4.32 15.31
CA THR A 154 10.12 4.98 16.08
C THR A 154 10.51 6.34 15.52
N LYS A 155 9.92 6.75 14.41
CA LYS A 155 10.18 8.01 13.72
C LYS A 155 9.88 9.20 14.59
N ARG A 156 10.84 10.14 14.67
CA ARG A 156 10.71 11.42 15.36
C ARG A 156 11.47 12.49 14.56
N TYR A 157 10.96 13.71 14.60
CA TYR A 157 11.67 14.86 14.05
C TYR A 157 12.30 15.66 15.19
N ASP A 158 13.58 15.91 15.08
CA ASP A 158 14.35 16.80 15.97
C ASP A 158 14.79 18.04 15.19
N ALA A 159 14.60 19.22 15.76
CA ALA A 159 14.91 20.50 15.08
C ALA A 159 16.40 20.64 14.72
N LYS A 160 17.30 20.00 15.48
CA LYS A 160 18.76 20.05 15.25
C LYS A 160 19.24 18.91 14.36
N LEU A 161 18.78 17.68 14.64
CA LEU A 161 19.27 16.45 14.00
C LEU A 161 18.45 16.07 12.76
N GLY A 162 17.22 16.60 12.57
CA GLY A 162 16.29 16.18 11.56
C GLY A 162 15.56 14.89 11.95
N TRP A 163 15.25 14.04 10.97
CA TRP A 163 14.57 12.78 11.20
C TRP A 163 15.43 11.76 11.93
N THR A 164 14.92 11.20 13.02
CA THR A 164 15.58 10.18 13.85
C THR A 164 14.71 8.95 14.00
N PHE A 165 15.33 7.77 14.20
CA PHE A 165 14.67 6.46 14.29
C PHE A 165 15.29 5.63 15.42
N HIS A 166 15.50 6.24 16.58
CA HIS A 166 16.20 5.59 17.68
C HIS A 166 15.52 4.30 18.13
N ASN A 167 16.34 3.28 18.41
CA ASN A 167 15.92 1.96 18.87
C ASN A 167 15.01 1.18 17.87
N HIS A 168 14.98 1.55 16.58
CA HIS A 168 14.15 0.84 15.61
C HIS A 168 14.52 -0.65 15.48
N ASN A 169 15.79 -1.01 15.64
CA ASN A 169 16.27 -2.38 15.66
C ASN A 169 15.68 -3.19 16.83
N TYR A 170 15.71 -2.67 18.04
CA TYR A 170 15.13 -3.30 19.23
C TYR A 170 13.60 -3.43 19.13
N VAL A 171 12.92 -2.36 18.74
CA VAL A 171 11.48 -2.36 18.53
C VAL A 171 11.10 -3.32 17.40
N GLY A 172 11.86 -3.31 16.29
CA GLY A 172 11.67 -4.22 15.16
C GLY A 172 11.79 -5.68 15.59
N ALA A 173 12.82 -6.02 16.34
CA ALA A 173 12.99 -7.37 16.87
C ALA A 173 11.79 -7.82 17.71
N LYS A 174 11.18 -6.95 18.51
CA LYS A 174 9.95 -7.25 19.25
C LYS A 174 8.71 -7.44 18.39
N MET A 175 8.66 -6.84 17.21
CA MET A 175 7.54 -7.01 16.27
C MET A 175 7.56 -8.38 15.56
N ILE A 176 8.75 -8.98 15.36
CA ILE A 176 8.93 -10.22 14.58
C ILE A 176 8.00 -11.36 15.01
N PRO A 177 7.87 -11.73 16.29
CA PRO A 177 7.00 -12.84 16.68
C PRO A 177 5.52 -12.62 16.30
N GLY A 178 5.02 -11.39 16.41
CA GLY A 178 3.66 -11.03 16.03
C GLY A 178 3.43 -11.17 14.53
N ILE A 179 4.37 -10.65 13.73
CA ILE A 179 4.34 -10.71 12.26
C ILE A 179 4.42 -12.18 11.79
N PHE A 180 5.35 -12.98 12.32
CA PHE A 180 5.51 -14.39 11.98
C PHE A 180 4.22 -15.19 12.26
N ARG A 181 3.58 -14.97 13.42
CA ARG A 181 2.32 -15.63 13.78
C ARG A 181 1.20 -15.27 12.81
N ARG A 182 1.05 -13.98 12.47
CA ARG A 182 0.02 -13.52 11.53
C ARG A 182 0.24 -14.08 10.12
N MET A 183 1.48 -14.09 9.66
CA MET A 183 1.87 -14.60 8.33
C MET A 183 1.98 -16.14 8.29
N LYS A 184 1.69 -16.85 9.37
CA LYS A 184 1.82 -18.31 9.47
C LYS A 184 3.24 -18.82 9.19
N LEU A 185 4.25 -18.02 9.47
CA LEU A 185 5.65 -18.42 9.38
C LEU A 185 6.08 -19.27 10.58
N PRO A 186 7.16 -20.09 10.46
CA PRO A 186 7.61 -20.98 11.55
C PRO A 186 8.03 -20.22 12.82
N MET A 187 7.45 -20.58 13.97
CA MET A 187 7.70 -19.96 15.28
C MET A 187 8.84 -20.64 16.06
N ASN A 188 9.87 -21.12 15.38
CA ASN A 188 11.01 -21.88 15.92
C ASN A 188 12.34 -21.12 15.84
N GLU A 189 13.48 -21.81 15.83
CA GLU A 189 14.81 -21.21 15.72
C GLU A 189 14.99 -20.30 14.50
N LYS A 190 14.24 -20.52 13.42
CA LYS A 190 14.25 -19.66 12.23
C LYS A 190 13.72 -18.27 12.56
N MET A 191 12.63 -18.18 13.32
CA MET A 191 12.13 -16.89 13.80
C MET A 191 13.12 -16.21 14.74
N LYS A 192 13.70 -16.95 15.69
CA LYS A 192 14.72 -16.41 16.62
C LYS A 192 15.93 -15.88 15.89
N PHE A 193 16.37 -16.60 14.84
CA PHE A 193 17.45 -16.15 13.98
C PHE A 193 17.13 -14.79 13.34
N VAL A 194 15.96 -14.67 12.69
CA VAL A 194 15.51 -13.42 12.07
C VAL A 194 15.43 -12.30 13.10
N GLN A 195 14.81 -12.57 14.25
CA GLN A 195 14.69 -11.64 15.37
C GLN A 195 16.05 -11.13 15.83
N LYS A 196 17.02 -12.03 16.00
CA LYS A 196 18.36 -11.67 16.44
C LYS A 196 19.11 -10.84 15.41
N MET A 197 18.97 -11.16 14.11
CA MET A 197 19.58 -10.38 13.02
C MET A 197 19.01 -8.96 12.97
N VAL A 198 17.71 -8.79 13.19
CA VAL A 198 17.05 -7.46 13.23
C VAL A 198 17.49 -6.67 14.47
N GLU A 199 17.69 -7.33 15.62
CA GLU A 199 18.14 -6.69 16.85
C GLU A 199 19.58 -6.15 16.73
N LEU A 200 20.44 -6.89 16.02
CA LEU A 200 21.87 -6.57 15.87
C LEU A 200 22.19 -5.63 14.69
N HIS A 201 21.17 -5.30 13.91
CA HIS A 201 21.29 -4.41 12.74
C HIS A 201 21.79 -3.01 13.10
#